data_96a4289d303f143455579cb4e17cd2dc
#
_entry.id   96a4289d303f143455579cb4e17cd2dc
#
_cell.length_a   1.000
_cell.length_b   1.000
_cell.length_c   1.000
_cell.angle_alpha   90.00
_cell.angle_beta   90.00
_cell.angle_gamma   90.00
#
_symmetry.space_group_name_H-M   'P 1'
#
loop_
_entity.id
_entity.type
_entity.pdbx_description
1 polymer ?
#
loop_
_entity_poly.entity_id
_entity_poly.type
_entity_poly.pdbx_seq_one_letter_code
_entity_poly.pdbx_strand_id
1 'polypeptide(L)'
;MGPANSANKLWRRRDVIKLLGATAITGPMILRGTTANAASSKVIKIGHVSSPTGVFAPFAEADPFILDQIRTALGKGISNGGVSYQVQIISKDSQSNTTRASEVASDLILRDKVDLLVSSGSPEITNAVADQAEANEVPCITGMTPWQPYFFGRHGRPDKGFTWTYHFFWGLEDIIATYLALWKSVETNKVVGALFPNDLDGNAWADAKFGFPPALQEAGYKLIDTGRFQPLTDDYGSQISAFKHAGVEIVTGVVTPPDFTTFWNQAAQQGFKPKVVTVAKALLFPASVAALGSRADGLSSEIWWSPSHPFKSGLTGQSSKELCDAYEHSTGRPWTQPIGFQHALFEVAIDVLKRAKNLGEPASILEAIVATDYPSIVGPIKWSGKPVKNVSKTPMVAGQWRKRDNGFELVICEDTTAPNIKAQDKLRLLNWDGSRAASNCAPAVRPY
;
A
#
# COMPACT_ATOMS: atom_id res chain seq x y z
N MET A 1 -12.03 68.81 -44.20
CA MET A 1 -12.10 69.64 -43.03
C MET A 1 -11.46 68.97 -41.87
N GLY A 2 -10.25 69.37 -41.60
CA GLY A 2 -9.51 68.94 -40.45
C GLY A 2 -9.70 69.95 -39.31
N PRO A 3 -8.80 70.07 -38.37
CA PRO A 3 -8.24 69.10 -37.38
C PRO A 3 -8.35 69.65 -35.95
N ALA A 4 -8.01 68.95 -34.94
CA ALA A 4 -7.43 69.53 -33.73
C ALA A 4 -6.73 68.54 -32.81
N ASN A 5 -5.53 68.77 -32.73
CA ASN A 5 -4.42 68.56 -31.80
C ASN A 5 -4.74 68.87 -30.36
N SER A 6 -4.21 68.08 -29.40
CA SER A 6 -3.57 68.60 -28.18
C SER A 6 -2.92 67.44 -27.38
N ALA A 7 -1.75 67.33 -27.40
CA ALA A 7 -0.57 67.64 -26.62
C ALA A 7 -0.49 66.95 -25.24
N ASN A 8 0.43 66.00 -25.19
CA ASN A 8 1.07 65.41 -24.03
C ASN A 8 1.70 66.50 -23.12
N LYS A 9 1.52 66.39 -21.81
CA LYS A 9 2.37 67.05 -20.82
C LYS A 9 2.98 66.04 -19.87
N LEU A 10 4.24 65.73 -20.15
CA LEU A 10 5.16 65.08 -19.26
C LEU A 10 5.42 65.95 -18.03
N TRP A 11 5.21 65.41 -16.83
CA TRP A 11 5.69 66.00 -15.59
C TRP A 11 7.02 65.38 -15.22
N ARG A 12 8.06 66.26 -15.16
CA ARG A 12 9.42 65.90 -14.75
C ARG A 12 9.49 65.89 -13.20
N ARG A 13 10.19 64.89 -12.68
CA ARG A 13 10.66 64.79 -11.29
C ARG A 13 11.66 65.94 -11.00
N ARG A 14 11.23 67.02 -10.45
CA ARG A 14 12.06 68.04 -9.77
C ARG A 14 11.18 69.26 -9.51
N ASP A 15 10.49 69.29 -8.34
CA ASP A 15 10.01 70.51 -7.73
C ASP A 15 9.03 70.14 -6.61
N VAL A 16 9.58 69.69 -5.48
CA VAL A 16 8.98 69.87 -4.13
C VAL A 16 10.11 69.79 -3.13
N ILE A 17 10.86 70.83 -3.00
CA ILE A 17 11.59 71.16 -1.81
C ILE A 17 11.36 72.66 -1.60
N LYS A 18 10.57 72.97 -0.54
CA LYS A 18 10.70 74.15 0.34
C LYS A 18 9.36 74.54 0.94
N LEU A 19 9.22 74.24 2.18
CA LEU A 19 8.71 75.15 3.26
C LEU A 19 8.75 74.32 4.56
N LEU A 20 9.75 74.50 5.39
CA LEU A 20 9.83 75.28 6.62
C LEU A 20 8.62 75.03 7.53
N GLY A 21 8.70 74.50 8.71
CA GLY A 21 9.64 74.59 9.80
C GLY A 21 8.81 74.88 11.03
N ALA A 22 8.84 74.07 12.07
CA ALA A 22 8.63 74.45 13.44
C ALA A 22 8.91 73.28 14.37
N THR A 23 9.78 73.50 15.28
CA THR A 23 10.30 72.70 16.37
C THR A 23 9.25 72.16 17.32
N ALA A 24 9.35 70.82 17.64
CA ALA A 24 9.02 70.34 18.98
C ALA A 24 9.96 69.14 19.27
N ILE A 25 10.80 69.36 20.30
CA ILE A 25 11.71 68.42 20.90
C ILE A 25 10.87 67.46 21.74
N THR A 26 10.79 66.17 21.33
CA THR A 26 10.43 65.08 22.23
C THR A 26 11.43 63.96 22.00
N GLY A 27 11.98 63.41 23.05
CA GLY A 27 13.13 62.54 23.11
C GLY A 27 12.96 61.21 22.31
N PRO A 28 14.06 60.45 22.09
CA PRO A 28 14.05 59.24 21.32
C PRO A 28 13.31 58.13 22.06
N MET A 29 12.07 57.87 21.65
CA MET A 29 11.39 56.65 22.01
C MET A 29 12.05 55.53 21.20
N ILE A 30 12.96 54.79 21.84
CA ILE A 30 13.53 53.56 21.29
C ILE A 30 12.37 52.57 21.21
N LEU A 31 11.68 52.50 20.05
CA LEU A 31 10.91 51.33 19.67
C LEU A 31 11.92 50.17 19.51
N ARG A 32 12.09 49.41 20.60
CA ARG A 32 12.60 48.04 20.46
C ARG A 32 11.59 47.29 19.60
N GLY A 33 11.79 47.33 18.29
CA GLY A 33 11.22 46.37 17.39
C GLY A 33 11.68 45.00 17.86
N THR A 34 10.81 44.27 18.51
CA THR A 34 10.94 42.81 18.59
C THR A 34 10.88 42.34 17.16
N THR A 35 12.03 42.26 16.51
CA THR A 35 12.18 41.38 15.35
C THR A 35 11.83 39.99 15.88
N ALA A 36 10.58 39.60 15.73
CA ALA A 36 10.24 38.17 15.70
C ALA A 36 11.12 37.61 14.59
N ASN A 37 12.26 37.06 14.98
CA ASN A 37 12.99 36.14 14.12
C ASN A 37 12.00 35.04 13.81
N ALA A 38 11.28 35.15 12.68
CA ALA A 38 10.67 34.02 12.05
C ALA A 38 11.85 33.11 11.73
N ALA A 39 12.19 32.20 12.66
CA ALA A 39 13.13 31.15 12.41
C ALA A 39 12.62 30.49 11.13
N SER A 40 13.37 30.62 10.03
CA SER A 40 13.01 29.95 8.79
C SER A 40 12.93 28.47 9.15
N SER A 41 11.73 27.92 9.19
CA SER A 41 11.54 26.51 9.49
C SER A 41 12.28 25.74 8.41
N LYS A 42 13.23 24.89 8.83
CA LYS A 42 13.92 23.99 7.91
C LYS A 42 12.87 23.08 7.28
N VAL A 43 13.06 22.70 6.02
CA VAL A 43 12.17 21.79 5.31
C VAL A 43 12.88 20.46 5.17
N ILE A 44 12.16 19.38 5.48
CA ILE A 44 12.53 17.99 5.17
C ILE A 44 11.54 17.43 4.14
N LYS A 45 12.02 16.73 3.14
CA LYS A 45 11.20 16.28 2.01
C LYS A 45 11.09 14.77 1.98
N ILE A 46 9.86 14.27 1.94
CA ILE A 46 9.56 12.86 1.67
C ILE A 46 9.07 12.75 0.23
N GLY A 47 9.78 11.99 -0.58
CA GLY A 47 9.32 11.59 -1.91
C GLY A 47 8.42 10.38 -1.81
N HIS A 48 7.27 10.42 -2.47
CA HIS A 48 6.32 9.31 -2.52
C HIS A 48 6.03 8.92 -3.96
N VAL A 49 6.17 7.63 -4.28
CA VAL A 49 5.78 7.07 -5.57
C VAL A 49 4.72 6.00 -5.35
N SER A 50 3.58 6.16 -6.03
CA SER A 50 2.48 5.21 -6.04
C SER A 50 1.89 5.09 -7.46
N SER A 51 0.79 4.36 -7.62
CA SER A 51 0.14 4.13 -8.92
C SER A 51 -1.33 4.56 -8.89
N PRO A 52 -1.66 5.86 -8.72
CA PRO A 52 -3.07 6.30 -8.75
C PRO A 52 -3.73 6.11 -10.11
N THR A 53 -2.97 5.81 -11.16
CA THR A 53 -3.49 5.47 -12.50
C THR A 53 -2.94 4.14 -13.02
N GLY A 54 -3.65 3.53 -13.99
CA GLY A 54 -3.29 2.24 -14.59
C GLY A 54 -3.84 1.03 -13.81
N VAL A 55 -3.32 -0.15 -14.10
CA VAL A 55 -3.86 -1.44 -13.60
C VAL A 55 -3.70 -1.63 -12.09
N PHE A 56 -2.77 -0.92 -11.46
CA PHE A 56 -2.54 -0.96 -10.01
C PHE A 56 -3.24 0.19 -9.27
N ALA A 57 -4.07 0.99 -9.95
CA ALA A 57 -4.79 2.10 -9.33
C ALA A 57 -5.59 1.72 -8.06
N PRO A 58 -6.19 0.53 -7.94
CA PRO A 58 -6.87 0.12 -6.71
C PRO A 58 -5.97 0.12 -5.46
N PHE A 59 -4.65 -0.10 -5.61
CA PHE A 59 -3.70 -0.06 -4.49
C PHE A 59 -3.44 1.37 -3.96
N ALA A 60 -3.65 2.38 -4.79
CA ALA A 60 -3.44 3.80 -4.47
C ALA A 60 -4.76 4.58 -4.29
N GLU A 61 -5.92 3.90 -4.31
CA GLU A 61 -7.24 4.53 -4.20
C GLU A 61 -7.37 5.40 -2.95
N ALA A 62 -6.76 4.98 -1.85
CA ALA A 62 -6.82 5.67 -0.58
C ALA A 62 -5.73 6.74 -0.38
N ASP A 63 -4.79 6.89 -1.30
CA ASP A 63 -3.65 7.82 -1.16
C ASP A 63 -4.06 9.26 -0.86
N PRO A 64 -5.05 9.87 -1.56
CA PRO A 64 -5.47 11.23 -1.26
C PRO A 64 -5.93 11.41 0.20
N PHE A 65 -6.72 10.46 0.69
CA PHE A 65 -7.20 10.45 2.08
C PHE A 65 -6.03 10.30 3.06
N ILE A 66 -5.15 9.32 2.85
CA ILE A 66 -4.01 9.07 3.74
C ILE A 66 -3.06 10.27 3.75
N LEU A 67 -2.74 10.84 2.60
CA LEU A 67 -1.87 12.02 2.52
C LEU A 67 -2.46 13.22 3.26
N ASP A 68 -3.78 13.41 3.22
CA ASP A 68 -4.47 14.46 3.98
C ASP A 68 -4.41 14.21 5.49
N GLN A 69 -4.70 12.97 5.93
CA GLN A 69 -4.58 12.56 7.33
C GLN A 69 -3.15 12.76 7.87
N ILE A 70 -2.15 12.36 7.10
CA ILE A 70 -0.73 12.51 7.49
C ILE A 70 -0.34 14.00 7.56
N ARG A 71 -0.73 14.82 6.58
CA ARG A 71 -0.47 16.27 6.59
C ARG A 71 -1.14 16.94 7.79
N THR A 72 -2.36 16.54 8.10
CA THR A 72 -3.10 17.01 9.29
C THR A 72 -2.39 16.63 10.59
N ALA A 73 -1.95 15.39 10.72
CA ALA A 73 -1.20 14.91 11.89
C ALA A 73 0.16 15.62 12.05
N LEU A 74 0.81 15.94 10.93
CA LEU A 74 2.07 16.70 10.93
C LEU A 74 1.87 18.16 11.35
N GLY A 75 0.75 18.79 11.01
CA GLY A 75 0.38 20.14 11.43
C GLY A 75 1.53 21.15 11.31
N LYS A 76 2.19 21.44 12.43
CA LYS A 76 3.32 22.38 12.52
C LYS A 76 4.67 21.77 12.12
N GLY A 77 4.69 20.53 11.63
CA GLY A 77 5.91 19.80 11.28
C GLY A 77 6.39 18.85 12.38
N ILE A 78 7.66 18.47 12.34
CA ILE A 78 8.31 17.61 13.33
C ILE A 78 9.39 18.35 14.09
N SER A 79 9.64 17.94 15.33
CA SER A 79 10.80 18.38 16.10
C SER A 79 11.88 17.31 16.04
N ASN A 80 13.11 17.72 15.73
CA ASN A 80 14.28 16.86 15.75
C ASN A 80 15.46 17.63 16.37
N GLY A 81 16.05 17.10 17.44
CA GLY A 81 17.16 17.77 18.15
C GLY A 81 16.84 19.20 18.61
N GLY A 82 15.59 19.50 18.95
CA GLY A 82 15.14 20.84 19.35
C GLY A 82 14.91 21.81 18.18
N VAL A 83 15.12 21.38 16.93
CA VAL A 83 14.85 22.15 15.71
C VAL A 83 13.51 21.72 15.12
N SER A 84 12.70 22.71 14.72
CA SER A 84 11.44 22.47 14.02
C SER A 84 11.66 22.37 12.52
N TYR A 85 11.10 21.32 11.91
CA TYR A 85 11.15 21.06 10.47
C TYR A 85 9.74 20.98 9.92
N GLN A 86 9.48 21.71 8.83
CA GLN A 86 8.28 21.46 8.00
C GLN A 86 8.51 20.19 7.17
N VAL A 87 7.52 19.31 7.15
CA VAL A 87 7.59 18.09 6.32
C VAL A 87 6.81 18.33 5.03
N GLN A 88 7.52 18.28 3.91
CA GLN A 88 6.93 18.35 2.58
C GLN A 88 6.85 16.95 1.98
N ILE A 89 5.64 16.48 1.63
CA ILE A 89 5.43 15.22 0.92
C ILE A 89 5.18 15.53 -0.55
N ILE A 90 6.08 15.04 -1.43
CA ILE A 90 6.01 15.20 -2.88
C ILE A 90 5.63 13.85 -3.48
N SER A 91 4.40 13.74 -3.99
CA SER A 91 3.86 12.50 -4.55
C SER A 91 3.90 12.53 -6.08
N LYS A 92 4.33 11.42 -6.69
CA LYS A 92 4.38 11.24 -8.15
C LYS A 92 3.74 9.91 -8.57
N ASP A 93 3.04 9.97 -9.70
CA ASP A 93 2.35 8.83 -10.30
C ASP A 93 3.30 8.01 -11.19
N SER A 94 3.42 6.73 -10.89
CA SER A 94 4.14 5.75 -11.71
C SER A 94 3.33 5.30 -12.94
N GLN A 95 2.03 5.63 -13.03
CA GLN A 95 1.12 5.18 -14.07
C GLN A 95 1.08 3.64 -14.23
N SER A 96 1.31 2.91 -13.15
CA SER A 96 1.45 1.44 -13.14
C SER A 96 2.51 0.92 -14.13
N ASN A 97 3.55 1.71 -14.39
CA ASN A 97 4.60 1.42 -15.35
C ASN A 97 5.99 1.48 -14.69
N THR A 98 6.78 0.42 -14.86
CA THR A 98 8.11 0.26 -14.24
C THR A 98 9.09 1.35 -14.67
N THR A 99 9.14 1.67 -15.97
CA THR A 99 10.01 2.73 -16.49
C THR A 99 9.63 4.08 -15.91
N ARG A 100 8.33 4.38 -15.88
CA ARG A 100 7.82 5.62 -15.30
C ARG A 100 8.09 5.72 -13.80
N ALA A 101 7.97 4.61 -13.07
CA ALA A 101 8.30 4.55 -11.64
C ALA A 101 9.78 4.92 -11.40
N SER A 102 10.69 4.37 -12.21
CA SER A 102 12.12 4.70 -12.19
C SER A 102 12.38 6.18 -12.50
N GLU A 103 11.76 6.73 -13.55
CA GLU A 103 11.88 8.14 -13.94
C GLU A 103 11.42 9.08 -12.83
N VAL A 104 10.23 8.88 -12.28
CA VAL A 104 9.69 9.77 -11.23
C VAL A 104 10.45 9.64 -9.92
N ALA A 105 11.00 8.46 -9.60
CA ALA A 105 11.89 8.28 -8.45
C ALA A 105 13.20 9.05 -8.65
N SER A 106 13.81 8.95 -9.83
CA SER A 106 15.00 9.73 -10.20
C SER A 106 14.73 11.24 -10.14
N ASP A 107 13.58 11.71 -10.61
CA ASP A 107 13.17 13.12 -10.51
C ASP A 107 13.06 13.58 -9.06
N LEU A 108 12.42 12.78 -8.18
CA LEU A 108 12.32 13.08 -6.74
C LEU A 108 13.71 13.21 -6.11
N ILE A 109 14.64 12.32 -6.47
CA ILE A 109 16.01 12.31 -5.95
C ILE A 109 16.81 13.51 -6.49
N LEU A 110 16.89 13.65 -7.81
CA LEU A 110 17.87 14.53 -8.46
C LEU A 110 17.37 15.97 -8.60
N ARG A 111 16.07 16.18 -8.82
CA ARG A 111 15.47 17.51 -9.03
C ARG A 111 14.82 18.05 -7.77
N ASP A 112 13.94 17.25 -7.14
CA ASP A 112 13.21 17.67 -5.96
C ASP A 112 14.08 17.61 -4.70
N LYS A 113 15.18 16.84 -4.71
CA LYS A 113 16.13 16.67 -3.61
C LYS A 113 15.43 16.18 -2.34
N VAL A 114 14.74 15.04 -2.46
CA VAL A 114 14.08 14.43 -1.30
C VAL A 114 15.08 13.78 -0.35
N ASP A 115 14.80 13.83 0.94
CA ASP A 115 15.65 13.31 2.00
C ASP A 115 15.36 11.83 2.29
N LEU A 116 14.14 11.39 2.03
CA LEU A 116 13.66 10.02 2.22
C LEU A 116 12.67 9.69 1.11
N LEU A 117 12.80 8.51 0.50
CA LEU A 117 11.83 7.96 -0.44
C LEU A 117 10.92 6.95 0.24
N VAL A 118 9.64 6.96 -0.14
CA VAL A 118 8.69 5.93 0.23
C VAL A 118 7.91 5.46 -1.00
N SER A 119 7.61 4.17 -1.08
CA SER A 119 6.81 3.59 -2.17
C SER A 119 6.12 2.31 -1.73
N SER A 120 4.96 2.03 -2.34
CA SER A 120 4.18 0.84 -2.08
C SER A 120 3.35 0.46 -3.31
N GLY A 121 2.97 -0.83 -3.38
CA GLY A 121 2.16 -1.36 -4.48
C GLY A 121 2.72 -2.66 -5.03
N SER A 122 2.75 -2.83 -6.35
CA SER A 122 3.28 -4.05 -6.98
C SER A 122 4.82 -4.08 -6.96
N PRO A 123 5.45 -5.28 -7.07
CA PRO A 123 6.90 -5.38 -7.10
C PRO A 123 7.53 -4.65 -8.29
N GLU A 124 6.83 -4.52 -9.42
CA GLU A 124 7.30 -3.79 -10.60
C GLU A 124 7.55 -2.30 -10.29
N ILE A 125 6.74 -1.74 -9.40
CA ILE A 125 6.84 -0.32 -9.02
C ILE A 125 7.80 -0.15 -7.84
N THR A 126 7.62 -0.91 -6.77
CA THR A 126 8.44 -0.80 -5.56
C THR A 126 9.91 -1.09 -5.84
N ASN A 127 10.21 -2.08 -6.70
CA ASN A 127 11.57 -2.44 -7.07
C ASN A 127 12.23 -1.33 -7.87
N ALA A 128 11.55 -0.78 -8.88
CA ALA A 128 12.08 0.32 -9.68
C ALA A 128 12.43 1.55 -8.84
N VAL A 129 11.57 1.91 -7.88
CA VAL A 129 11.82 3.03 -6.96
C VAL A 129 12.98 2.72 -6.01
N ALA A 130 13.00 1.53 -5.42
CA ALA A 130 14.04 1.12 -4.50
C ALA A 130 15.41 1.01 -5.18
N ASP A 131 15.47 0.59 -6.46
CA ASP A 131 16.72 0.52 -7.21
C ASP A 131 17.28 1.92 -7.50
N GLN A 132 16.42 2.91 -7.81
CA GLN A 132 16.86 4.30 -7.94
C GLN A 132 17.37 4.87 -6.61
N ALA A 133 16.73 4.54 -5.50
CA ALA A 133 17.16 4.95 -4.16
C ALA A 133 18.51 4.33 -3.79
N GLU A 134 18.69 3.02 -4.03
CA GLU A 134 19.95 2.30 -3.76
C GLU A 134 21.11 2.87 -4.59
N ALA A 135 20.86 3.10 -5.89
CA ALA A 135 21.89 3.62 -6.82
C ALA A 135 22.31 5.07 -6.52
N ASN A 136 21.44 5.87 -5.91
CA ASN A 136 21.69 7.28 -5.59
C ASN A 136 21.95 7.52 -4.08
N GLU A 137 22.09 6.46 -3.29
CA GLU A 137 22.39 6.53 -1.87
C GLU A 137 21.34 7.34 -1.04
N VAL A 138 20.08 7.21 -1.43
CA VAL A 138 18.95 7.86 -0.74
C VAL A 138 18.21 6.83 0.13
N PRO A 139 17.99 7.09 1.42
CA PRO A 139 17.20 6.22 2.27
C PRO A 139 15.81 5.97 1.71
N CYS A 140 15.37 4.70 1.69
CA CYS A 140 14.08 4.34 1.11
C CYS A 140 13.36 3.27 1.95
N ILE A 141 12.07 3.47 2.16
CA ILE A 141 11.18 2.50 2.83
C ILE A 141 10.08 2.11 1.84
N THR A 142 9.86 0.80 1.67
CA THR A 142 8.83 0.27 0.78
C THR A 142 7.91 -0.72 1.48
N GLY A 143 6.73 -0.98 0.90
CA GLY A 143 5.75 -1.93 1.43
C GLY A 143 4.79 -2.45 0.36
N MET A 144 3.81 -3.26 0.79
CA MET A 144 2.72 -3.84 -0.03
C MET A 144 3.18 -4.74 -1.19
N THR A 145 4.33 -5.37 -1.05
CA THR A 145 4.87 -6.35 -1.99
C THR A 145 5.40 -7.54 -1.20
N PRO A 146 5.07 -8.80 -1.52
CA PRO A 146 5.71 -9.93 -0.87
C PRO A 146 7.23 -9.81 -0.91
N TRP A 147 7.89 -10.12 0.22
CA TRP A 147 9.31 -9.79 0.34
C TRP A 147 10.21 -10.53 -0.67
N GLN A 148 9.81 -11.72 -1.14
CA GLN A 148 10.62 -12.47 -2.11
C GLN A 148 10.68 -11.79 -3.49
N PRO A 149 9.55 -11.43 -4.15
CA PRO A 149 9.63 -10.66 -5.40
C PRO A 149 10.30 -9.29 -5.22
N TYR A 150 10.16 -8.65 -4.06
CA TYR A 150 10.94 -7.44 -3.76
C TYR A 150 12.44 -7.74 -3.69
N PHE A 151 12.85 -8.70 -2.86
CA PHE A 151 14.26 -8.93 -2.54
C PHE A 151 14.99 -9.65 -3.66
N PHE A 152 14.46 -10.79 -4.12
CA PHE A 152 15.10 -11.58 -5.18
C PHE A 152 14.87 -10.99 -6.57
N GLY A 153 13.73 -10.33 -6.81
CA GLY A 153 13.48 -9.59 -8.05
C GLY A 153 14.46 -8.44 -8.29
N ARG A 154 15.07 -7.93 -7.23
CA ARG A 154 16.17 -6.95 -7.26
C ARG A 154 17.56 -7.58 -7.14
N HIS A 155 17.69 -8.90 -7.34
CA HIS A 155 18.93 -9.66 -7.19
C HIS A 155 19.56 -9.55 -5.79
N GLY A 156 18.75 -9.37 -4.75
CA GLY A 156 19.19 -9.30 -3.36
C GLY A 156 19.90 -10.57 -2.92
N ARG A 157 21.00 -10.40 -2.21
CA ARG A 157 21.77 -11.51 -1.65
C ARG A 157 21.52 -11.59 -0.14
N PRO A 158 20.99 -12.71 0.38
CA PRO A 158 20.64 -12.87 1.80
C PRO A 158 21.79 -12.57 2.78
N ASP A 159 23.04 -12.85 2.36
CA ASP A 159 24.25 -12.59 3.14
C ASP A 159 24.63 -11.09 3.21
N LYS A 160 24.20 -10.28 2.23
CA LYS A 160 24.55 -8.85 2.13
C LYS A 160 23.36 -7.91 2.37
N GLY A 161 22.21 -8.22 1.80
CA GLY A 161 21.08 -7.32 1.73
C GLY A 161 21.33 -6.11 0.83
N PHE A 162 20.59 -5.06 1.10
CA PHE A 162 20.75 -3.74 0.51
C PHE A 162 21.33 -2.76 1.54
N THR A 163 21.81 -1.62 1.11
CA THR A 163 22.35 -0.58 2.01
C THR A 163 21.27 0.44 2.35
N TRP A 164 20.63 1.03 1.34
CA TRP A 164 19.78 2.22 1.46
C TRP A 164 18.30 1.91 1.50
N THR A 165 17.87 0.67 1.15
CA THR A 165 16.48 0.33 0.95
C THR A 165 15.99 -0.73 1.93
N TYR A 166 14.85 -0.48 2.56
CA TYR A 166 14.21 -1.31 3.59
C TYR A 166 12.75 -1.54 3.24
N HIS A 167 12.25 -2.72 3.60
CA HIS A 167 10.94 -3.17 3.17
C HIS A 167 10.16 -3.82 4.33
N PHE A 168 8.86 -3.58 4.40
CA PHE A 168 8.01 -4.30 5.34
C PHE A 168 6.76 -4.84 4.65
N PHE A 169 6.61 -6.14 4.66
CA PHE A 169 5.43 -6.88 4.21
C PHE A 169 5.59 -8.36 4.58
N TRP A 170 4.53 -9.13 4.38
CA TRP A 170 4.58 -10.60 4.51
C TRP A 170 5.35 -11.25 3.34
N GLY A 171 5.57 -12.56 3.44
CA GLY A 171 6.26 -13.32 2.42
C GLY A 171 5.47 -14.50 1.85
N LEU A 172 6.02 -15.14 0.83
CA LEU A 172 5.40 -16.30 0.19
C LEU A 172 5.16 -17.44 1.18
N GLU A 173 6.07 -17.64 2.14
CA GLU A 173 5.90 -18.64 3.18
C GLU A 173 4.66 -18.39 4.04
N ASP A 174 4.30 -17.10 4.27
CA ASP A 174 3.14 -16.73 5.07
C ASP A 174 1.85 -17.00 4.30
N ILE A 175 1.75 -16.56 3.03
CA ILE A 175 0.55 -16.76 2.24
C ILE A 175 0.31 -18.23 1.91
N ILE A 176 1.38 -18.99 1.64
CA ILE A 176 1.29 -20.43 1.41
C ILE A 176 0.75 -21.14 2.66
N ALA A 177 1.35 -20.86 3.84
CA ALA A 177 0.90 -21.45 5.10
C ALA A 177 -0.57 -21.08 5.40
N THR A 178 -0.94 -19.81 5.20
CA THR A 178 -2.30 -19.32 5.42
C THR A 178 -3.31 -19.95 4.48
N TYR A 179 -2.99 -20.09 3.18
CA TYR A 179 -3.91 -20.70 2.21
C TYR A 179 -4.05 -22.21 2.45
N LEU A 180 -2.96 -22.90 2.78
CA LEU A 180 -3.03 -24.31 3.14
C LEU A 180 -3.87 -24.54 4.40
N ALA A 181 -3.74 -23.70 5.42
CA ALA A 181 -4.54 -23.78 6.64
C ALA A 181 -6.04 -23.51 6.32
N LEU A 182 -6.33 -22.50 5.51
CA LEU A 182 -7.68 -22.18 5.07
C LEU A 182 -8.33 -23.37 4.32
N TRP A 183 -7.62 -24.00 3.35
CA TRP A 183 -8.15 -25.11 2.55
C TRP A 183 -8.32 -26.40 3.36
N LYS A 184 -7.49 -26.64 4.37
CA LYS A 184 -7.63 -27.79 5.29
C LYS A 184 -8.93 -27.75 6.09
N SER A 185 -9.56 -26.59 6.24
CA SER A 185 -10.79 -26.42 6.99
C SER A 185 -12.04 -26.96 6.29
N VAL A 186 -11.93 -27.33 5.00
CA VAL A 186 -13.04 -27.83 4.16
C VAL A 186 -12.64 -29.09 3.38
N GLU A 187 -13.63 -29.90 3.02
CA GLU A 187 -13.39 -31.14 2.27
C GLU A 187 -13.27 -30.88 0.76
N THR A 188 -12.11 -31.26 0.20
CA THR A 188 -11.81 -31.18 -1.24
C THR A 188 -11.00 -32.38 -1.68
N ASN A 189 -10.93 -32.59 -3.00
CA ASN A 189 -10.05 -33.62 -3.59
C ASN A 189 -8.57 -33.21 -3.64
N LYS A 190 -8.21 -32.04 -3.10
CA LYS A 190 -6.85 -31.48 -3.07
C LYS A 190 -6.22 -31.26 -4.46
N VAL A 191 -7.01 -31.11 -5.51
CA VAL A 191 -6.51 -30.73 -6.84
C VAL A 191 -6.65 -29.21 -6.99
N VAL A 192 -5.51 -28.53 -7.17
CA VAL A 192 -5.39 -27.07 -7.20
C VAL A 192 -5.04 -26.60 -8.60
N GLY A 193 -5.85 -25.72 -9.18
CA GLY A 193 -5.53 -25.00 -10.42
C GLY A 193 -4.89 -23.65 -10.12
N ALA A 194 -3.77 -23.36 -10.75
CA ALA A 194 -3.02 -22.15 -10.52
C ALA A 194 -3.16 -21.12 -11.65
N LEU A 195 -3.37 -19.85 -11.26
CA LEU A 195 -3.34 -18.69 -12.14
C LEU A 195 -2.11 -17.84 -11.80
N PHE A 196 -0.99 -18.14 -12.46
CA PHE A 196 0.28 -17.45 -12.24
C PHE A 196 0.67 -16.66 -13.49
N PRO A 197 0.59 -15.32 -13.47
CA PRO A 197 0.96 -14.48 -14.60
C PRO A 197 2.47 -14.45 -14.84
N ASN A 198 2.87 -13.99 -16.04
CA ASN A 198 4.27 -13.73 -16.38
C ASN A 198 4.69 -12.34 -15.88
N ASP A 199 4.71 -12.18 -14.58
CA ASP A 199 5.17 -11.00 -13.86
C ASP A 199 6.03 -11.41 -12.64
N LEU A 200 6.53 -10.45 -11.86
CA LEU A 200 7.39 -10.75 -10.71
C LEU A 200 6.68 -11.58 -9.64
N ASP A 201 5.41 -11.29 -9.38
CA ASP A 201 4.63 -12.06 -8.39
C ASP A 201 4.31 -13.46 -8.90
N GLY A 202 3.78 -13.59 -10.11
CA GLY A 202 3.43 -14.90 -10.68
C GLY A 202 4.63 -15.82 -10.82
N ASN A 203 5.78 -15.28 -11.20
CA ASN A 203 7.03 -16.03 -11.28
C ASN A 203 7.53 -16.46 -9.90
N ALA A 204 7.42 -15.61 -8.86
CA ALA A 204 7.77 -15.96 -7.50
C ALA A 204 6.81 -17.01 -6.90
N TRP A 205 5.50 -16.89 -7.16
CA TRP A 205 4.50 -17.87 -6.71
C TRP A 205 4.69 -19.25 -7.35
N ALA A 206 5.16 -19.30 -8.59
CA ALA A 206 5.46 -20.52 -9.31
C ALA A 206 6.87 -21.07 -9.07
N ASP A 207 7.69 -20.40 -8.28
CA ASP A 207 9.07 -20.82 -8.06
C ASP A 207 9.15 -22.22 -7.46
N ALA A 208 10.04 -23.06 -8.04
CA ALA A 208 10.19 -24.47 -7.68
C ALA A 208 10.89 -24.69 -6.32
N LYS A 209 11.40 -23.64 -5.66
CA LYS A 209 12.11 -23.75 -4.39
C LYS A 209 11.34 -23.12 -3.24
N PHE A 210 10.74 -21.95 -3.43
CA PHE A 210 10.08 -21.18 -2.37
C PHE A 210 8.64 -20.78 -2.69
N GLY A 211 8.14 -21.14 -3.88
CA GLY A 211 6.76 -20.88 -4.30
C GLY A 211 5.76 -21.96 -3.86
N PHE A 212 4.59 -21.93 -4.46
CA PHE A 212 3.52 -22.88 -4.16
C PHE A 212 3.83 -24.33 -4.55
N PRO A 213 4.54 -24.65 -5.68
CA PRO A 213 4.69 -26.03 -6.13
C PRO A 213 5.27 -26.98 -5.08
N PRO A 214 6.42 -26.70 -4.43
CA PRO A 214 6.98 -27.63 -3.44
C PRO A 214 6.10 -27.74 -2.18
N ALA A 215 5.52 -26.63 -1.72
CA ALA A 215 4.69 -26.62 -0.52
C ALA A 215 3.36 -27.39 -0.72
N LEU A 216 2.75 -27.27 -1.90
CA LEU A 216 1.55 -28.04 -2.25
C LEU A 216 1.84 -29.53 -2.32
N GLN A 217 2.96 -29.92 -2.94
CA GLN A 217 3.40 -31.30 -3.00
C GLN A 217 3.62 -31.89 -1.59
N GLU A 218 4.33 -31.18 -0.73
CA GLU A 218 4.58 -31.59 0.66
C GLU A 218 3.28 -31.75 1.46
N ALA A 219 2.29 -30.85 1.25
CA ALA A 219 0.99 -30.91 1.90
C ALA A 219 0.01 -31.92 1.27
N GLY A 220 0.43 -32.66 0.24
CA GLY A 220 -0.35 -33.70 -0.43
C GLY A 220 -1.43 -33.14 -1.38
N TYR A 221 -1.24 -31.92 -1.91
CA TYR A 221 -2.07 -31.35 -2.97
C TYR A 221 -1.45 -31.60 -4.34
N LYS A 222 -2.31 -31.78 -5.36
CA LYS A 222 -1.89 -31.88 -6.75
C LYS A 222 -2.07 -30.54 -7.43
N LEU A 223 -0.97 -29.91 -7.86
CA LEU A 223 -0.99 -28.67 -8.61
C LEU A 223 -1.19 -28.91 -10.11
N ILE A 224 -2.10 -28.16 -10.70
CA ILE A 224 -2.30 -28.03 -12.15
C ILE A 224 -1.83 -26.62 -12.52
N ASP A 225 -0.60 -26.53 -12.98
CA ASP A 225 0.03 -25.29 -13.48
C ASP A 225 0.10 -25.38 -15.01
N THR A 226 -0.59 -24.49 -15.69
CA THR A 226 -0.64 -24.43 -17.17
C THR A 226 0.44 -23.53 -17.76
N GLY A 227 1.40 -23.11 -16.95
CA GLY A 227 2.45 -22.16 -17.35
C GLY A 227 2.05 -20.70 -17.10
N ARG A 228 2.95 -19.82 -17.51
CA ARG A 228 2.80 -18.36 -17.33
C ARG A 228 1.94 -17.78 -18.45
N PHE A 229 0.89 -17.05 -18.11
CA PHE A 229 0.14 -16.24 -19.07
C PHE A 229 0.54 -14.77 -19.02
N GLN A 230 0.31 -14.05 -20.10
CA GLN A 230 0.58 -12.62 -20.12
C GLN A 230 -0.50 -11.85 -19.31
N PRO A 231 -0.12 -10.93 -18.40
CA PRO A 231 -1.09 -10.08 -17.74
C PRO A 231 -2.01 -9.36 -18.74
N LEU A 232 -3.26 -9.18 -18.37
CA LEU A 232 -4.32 -8.57 -19.19
C LEU A 232 -4.66 -9.37 -20.45
N THR A 233 -4.47 -10.70 -20.44
CA THR A 233 -4.98 -11.56 -21.50
C THR A 233 -6.52 -11.57 -21.50
N ASP A 234 -7.10 -11.68 -22.67
CA ASP A 234 -8.55 -11.78 -22.87
C ASP A 234 -9.06 -13.24 -23.02
N ASP A 235 -8.17 -14.23 -22.96
CA ASP A 235 -8.50 -15.65 -23.10
C ASP A 235 -7.84 -16.53 -22.03
N TYR A 236 -8.70 -17.20 -21.23
CA TYR A 236 -8.35 -18.22 -20.24
C TYR A 236 -8.89 -19.61 -20.59
N GLY A 237 -9.32 -19.82 -21.83
CA GLY A 237 -9.95 -21.07 -22.28
C GLY A 237 -9.09 -22.29 -22.05
N SER A 238 -7.78 -22.19 -22.28
CA SER A 238 -6.83 -23.29 -22.08
C SER A 238 -6.68 -23.67 -20.61
N GLN A 239 -6.57 -22.68 -19.72
CA GLN A 239 -6.49 -22.89 -18.26
C GLN A 239 -7.76 -23.55 -17.74
N ILE A 240 -8.93 -23.02 -18.12
CA ILE A 240 -10.23 -23.55 -17.69
C ILE A 240 -10.42 -24.97 -18.18
N SER A 241 -10.08 -25.27 -19.44
CA SER A 241 -10.15 -26.62 -20.00
C SER A 241 -9.26 -27.62 -19.25
N ALA A 242 -8.01 -27.23 -18.96
CA ALA A 242 -7.08 -28.03 -18.17
C ALA A 242 -7.59 -28.30 -16.76
N PHE A 243 -8.14 -27.28 -16.10
CA PHE A 243 -8.70 -27.39 -14.74
C PHE A 243 -9.91 -28.33 -14.71
N LYS A 244 -10.82 -28.21 -15.67
CA LYS A 244 -11.97 -29.13 -15.80
C LYS A 244 -11.54 -30.57 -16.03
N HIS A 245 -10.59 -30.78 -16.95
CA HIS A 245 -10.08 -32.12 -17.26
C HIS A 245 -9.40 -32.79 -16.06
N ALA A 246 -8.67 -32.01 -15.28
CA ALA A 246 -7.97 -32.49 -14.09
C ALA A 246 -8.87 -32.60 -12.84
N GLY A 247 -10.12 -32.20 -12.90
CA GLY A 247 -11.04 -32.20 -11.77
C GLY A 247 -10.63 -31.22 -10.65
N VAL A 248 -10.16 -30.04 -11.02
CA VAL A 248 -9.75 -29.00 -10.06
C VAL A 248 -10.94 -28.57 -9.19
N GLU A 249 -10.78 -28.68 -7.87
CA GLU A 249 -11.75 -28.20 -6.87
C GLU A 249 -11.29 -26.92 -6.16
N ILE A 250 -9.99 -26.60 -6.20
CA ILE A 250 -9.43 -25.37 -5.61
C ILE A 250 -8.78 -24.57 -6.72
N VAL A 251 -9.12 -23.28 -6.83
CA VAL A 251 -8.41 -22.33 -7.70
C VAL A 251 -7.62 -21.37 -6.84
N THR A 252 -6.36 -21.18 -7.18
CA THR A 252 -5.50 -20.18 -6.54
C THR A 252 -4.74 -19.35 -7.59
N GLY A 253 -4.15 -18.23 -7.17
CA GLY A 253 -3.36 -17.38 -8.05
C GLY A 253 -3.07 -16.01 -7.46
N VAL A 254 -2.30 -15.23 -8.22
CA VAL A 254 -1.93 -13.86 -7.90
C VAL A 254 -2.14 -12.98 -9.13
N VAL A 255 -3.37 -12.59 -9.38
CA VAL A 255 -3.79 -11.95 -10.63
C VAL A 255 -4.42 -10.57 -10.35
N THR A 256 -4.35 -9.68 -11.34
CA THR A 256 -5.01 -8.37 -11.22
C THR A 256 -6.53 -8.50 -11.26
N PRO A 257 -7.29 -7.51 -10.76
CA PRO A 257 -8.75 -7.54 -10.85
C PRO A 257 -9.31 -7.74 -12.27
N PRO A 258 -8.79 -7.09 -13.33
CA PRO A 258 -9.23 -7.34 -14.71
C PRO A 258 -9.00 -8.79 -15.16
N ASP A 259 -7.82 -9.36 -14.90
CA ASP A 259 -7.46 -10.73 -15.24
C ASP A 259 -8.42 -11.73 -14.57
N PHE A 260 -8.65 -11.57 -13.26
CA PHE A 260 -9.57 -12.43 -12.54
C PHE A 260 -11.01 -12.30 -13.04
N THR A 261 -11.46 -11.10 -13.36
CA THR A 261 -12.81 -10.86 -13.90
C THR A 261 -13.00 -11.60 -15.23
N THR A 262 -12.01 -11.53 -16.13
CA THR A 262 -12.03 -12.24 -17.40
C THR A 262 -12.05 -13.74 -17.18
N PHE A 263 -11.12 -14.27 -16.38
CA PHE A 263 -11.09 -15.70 -16.03
C PHE A 263 -12.44 -16.18 -15.43
N TRP A 264 -12.97 -15.45 -14.45
CA TRP A 264 -14.16 -15.85 -13.71
C TRP A 264 -15.44 -15.81 -14.57
N ASN A 265 -15.51 -14.87 -15.53
CA ASN A 265 -16.57 -14.81 -16.52
C ASN A 265 -16.52 -16.02 -17.48
N GLN A 266 -15.34 -16.33 -18.01
CA GLN A 266 -15.15 -17.47 -18.91
C GLN A 266 -15.33 -18.81 -18.19
N ALA A 267 -14.91 -18.91 -16.92
CA ALA A 267 -15.16 -20.09 -16.08
C ALA A 267 -16.67 -20.37 -15.94
N ALA A 268 -17.46 -19.34 -15.68
CA ALA A 268 -18.92 -19.46 -15.61
C ALA A 268 -19.53 -19.88 -16.95
N GLN A 269 -19.11 -19.26 -18.07
CA GLN A 269 -19.57 -19.60 -19.43
C GLN A 269 -19.27 -21.06 -19.80
N GLN A 270 -18.11 -21.57 -19.37
CA GLN A 270 -17.70 -22.96 -19.63
C GLN A 270 -18.23 -23.96 -18.57
N GLY A 271 -19.04 -23.51 -17.60
CA GLY A 271 -19.61 -24.37 -16.57
C GLY A 271 -18.56 -24.94 -15.60
N PHE A 272 -17.42 -24.26 -15.41
CA PHE A 272 -16.42 -24.66 -14.42
C PHE A 272 -16.86 -24.24 -13.03
N LYS A 273 -16.95 -25.19 -12.11
CA LYS A 273 -17.54 -25.02 -10.76
C LYS A 273 -16.58 -25.53 -9.68
N PRO A 274 -15.49 -24.81 -9.35
CA PRO A 274 -14.61 -25.17 -8.26
C PRO A 274 -15.33 -25.05 -6.91
N LYS A 275 -14.88 -25.79 -5.89
CA LYS A 275 -15.41 -25.71 -4.51
C LYS A 275 -14.84 -24.53 -3.73
N VAL A 276 -13.58 -24.17 -4.00
CA VAL A 276 -12.86 -23.10 -3.33
C VAL A 276 -12.13 -22.24 -4.37
N VAL A 277 -12.19 -20.95 -4.22
CA VAL A 277 -11.40 -19.98 -5.00
C VAL A 277 -10.74 -19.02 -4.02
N THR A 278 -9.42 -19.08 -3.95
CA THR A 278 -8.60 -18.24 -3.07
C THR A 278 -7.54 -17.56 -3.92
N VAL A 279 -7.76 -16.29 -4.26
CA VAL A 279 -6.93 -15.56 -5.23
C VAL A 279 -6.47 -14.24 -4.63
N ALA A 280 -5.17 -14.02 -4.70
CA ALA A 280 -4.52 -12.80 -4.25
C ALA A 280 -4.64 -11.67 -5.27
N LYS A 281 -4.38 -10.45 -4.82
CA LYS A 281 -4.48 -9.18 -5.56
C LYS A 281 -5.91 -8.85 -6.02
N ALA A 282 -6.53 -9.72 -6.80
CA ALA A 282 -7.82 -9.44 -7.43
C ALA A 282 -8.97 -9.23 -6.45
N LEU A 283 -8.94 -9.93 -5.32
CA LEU A 283 -10.03 -9.98 -4.35
C LEU A 283 -9.78 -9.12 -3.10
N LEU A 284 -8.85 -8.17 -3.18
CA LEU A 284 -8.53 -7.24 -2.08
C LEU A 284 -9.50 -6.05 -2.01
N PHE A 285 -10.16 -5.73 -3.13
CA PHE A 285 -10.87 -4.46 -3.31
C PHE A 285 -12.38 -4.67 -3.36
N PRO A 286 -13.16 -4.06 -2.44
CA PRO A 286 -14.62 -4.18 -2.42
C PRO A 286 -15.29 -3.84 -3.75
N ALA A 287 -14.81 -2.82 -4.46
CA ALA A 287 -15.35 -2.42 -5.77
C ALA A 287 -15.17 -3.52 -6.82
N SER A 288 -13.98 -4.16 -6.88
CA SER A 288 -13.71 -5.27 -7.79
C SER A 288 -14.57 -6.50 -7.48
N VAL A 289 -14.75 -6.79 -6.19
CA VAL A 289 -15.61 -7.88 -5.73
C VAL A 289 -17.07 -7.60 -6.06
N ALA A 290 -17.55 -6.40 -5.82
CA ALA A 290 -18.93 -5.98 -6.14
C ALA A 290 -19.23 -6.09 -7.65
N ALA A 291 -18.25 -5.78 -8.51
CA ALA A 291 -18.39 -5.91 -9.96
C ALA A 291 -18.61 -7.34 -10.45
N LEU A 292 -18.23 -8.37 -9.67
CA LEU A 292 -18.49 -9.79 -9.98
C LEU A 292 -19.95 -10.21 -9.68
N GLY A 293 -20.73 -9.32 -9.04
CA GLY A 293 -22.12 -9.57 -8.68
C GLY A 293 -22.27 -10.74 -7.69
N SER A 294 -23.36 -11.51 -7.82
CA SER A 294 -23.64 -12.66 -6.92
C SER A 294 -22.56 -13.73 -6.93
N ARG A 295 -21.73 -13.80 -7.96
CA ARG A 295 -20.65 -14.78 -8.09
C ARG A 295 -19.42 -14.46 -7.24
N ALA A 296 -19.42 -13.33 -6.55
CA ALA A 296 -18.38 -12.99 -5.58
C ALA A 296 -18.62 -13.64 -4.21
N ASP A 297 -19.84 -14.10 -3.92
CA ASP A 297 -20.14 -14.73 -2.63
C ASP A 297 -19.39 -16.04 -2.48
N GLY A 298 -18.59 -16.13 -1.43
CA GLY A 298 -17.75 -17.29 -1.14
C GLY A 298 -16.34 -17.23 -1.74
N LEU A 299 -15.98 -16.23 -2.55
CA LEU A 299 -14.59 -16.03 -2.97
C LEU A 299 -13.72 -15.66 -1.77
N SER A 300 -12.48 -16.13 -1.73
CA SER A 300 -11.57 -15.92 -0.61
C SER A 300 -10.24 -15.30 -1.06
N SER A 301 -9.56 -14.64 -0.14
CA SER A 301 -8.28 -13.97 -0.37
C SER A 301 -7.49 -13.85 0.92
N GLU A 302 -6.25 -13.39 0.80
CA GLU A 302 -5.45 -12.93 1.92
C GLU A 302 -6.05 -11.67 2.55
N ILE A 303 -5.80 -11.52 3.86
CA ILE A 303 -6.11 -10.31 4.61
C ILE A 303 -4.85 -9.89 5.37
N TRP A 304 -4.22 -8.83 4.94
CA TRP A 304 -3.03 -8.29 5.55
C TRP A 304 -3.30 -7.03 6.38
N TRP A 305 -4.51 -6.47 6.26
CA TRP A 305 -5.04 -5.43 7.14
C TRP A 305 -6.56 -5.31 7.00
N SER A 306 -7.23 -5.00 8.11
CA SER A 306 -8.68 -4.82 8.18
C SER A 306 -9.07 -4.06 9.45
N PRO A 307 -10.33 -3.58 9.59
CA PRO A 307 -10.82 -2.97 10.82
C PRO A 307 -10.67 -3.85 12.08
N SER A 308 -10.59 -5.18 11.89
CA SER A 308 -10.46 -6.17 12.98
C SER A 308 -9.00 -6.39 13.43
N HIS A 309 -8.01 -5.75 12.80
CA HIS A 309 -6.62 -5.84 13.23
C HIS A 309 -6.42 -5.08 14.55
N PRO A 310 -5.75 -5.69 15.56
CA PRO A 310 -5.67 -5.14 16.92
C PRO A 310 -4.59 -4.06 17.08
N PHE A 311 -4.16 -3.44 15.99
CA PHE A 311 -3.08 -2.47 15.98
C PHE A 311 -3.58 -1.02 15.98
N LYS A 312 -2.69 -0.11 16.37
CA LYS A 312 -2.94 1.33 16.40
C LYS A 312 -1.78 2.08 15.75
N SER A 313 -2.10 3.19 15.11
CA SER A 313 -1.09 4.11 14.60
C SER A 313 -0.28 4.71 15.76
N GLY A 314 1.05 4.60 15.68
CA GLY A 314 1.95 5.29 16.59
C GLY A 314 2.04 6.79 16.32
N LEU A 315 1.58 7.25 15.15
CA LEU A 315 1.56 8.65 14.77
C LEU A 315 0.29 9.38 15.23
N THR A 316 -0.89 8.79 14.97
CA THR A 316 -2.20 9.43 15.22
C THR A 316 -2.93 8.84 16.42
N GLY A 317 -2.52 7.68 16.92
CA GLY A 317 -3.20 6.93 17.97
C GLY A 317 -4.47 6.18 17.53
N GLN A 318 -4.90 6.36 16.28
CA GLN A 318 -6.08 5.69 15.73
C GLN A 318 -5.89 4.17 15.66
N SER A 319 -6.93 3.43 16.01
CA SER A 319 -7.04 1.99 15.74
C SER A 319 -7.31 1.75 14.26
N SER A 320 -7.10 0.50 13.81
CA SER A 320 -7.45 0.07 12.44
C SER A 320 -8.91 0.36 12.11
N LYS A 321 -9.83 0.12 13.07
CA LYS A 321 -11.25 0.41 12.89
C LYS A 321 -11.53 1.91 12.73
N GLU A 322 -10.96 2.75 13.60
CA GLU A 322 -11.15 4.21 13.53
C GLU A 322 -10.63 4.79 12.22
N LEU A 323 -9.52 4.26 11.69
CA LEU A 323 -8.98 4.69 10.40
C LEU A 323 -9.90 4.28 9.24
N CYS A 324 -10.47 3.07 9.27
CA CYS A 324 -11.46 2.62 8.29
C CYS A 324 -12.73 3.48 8.34
N ASP A 325 -13.29 3.70 9.55
CA ASP A 325 -14.50 4.51 9.74
C ASP A 325 -14.29 5.95 9.22
N ALA A 326 -13.11 6.54 9.46
CA ALA A 326 -12.75 7.87 8.97
C ALA A 326 -12.68 7.90 7.43
N TYR A 327 -12.11 6.87 6.80
CA TYR A 327 -12.06 6.74 5.34
C TYR A 327 -13.47 6.65 4.75
N GLU A 328 -14.29 5.74 5.27
CA GLU A 328 -15.67 5.55 4.80
C GLU A 328 -16.52 6.80 4.98
N HIS A 329 -16.39 7.48 6.12
CA HIS A 329 -17.11 8.72 6.39
C HIS A 329 -16.69 9.85 5.42
N SER A 330 -15.41 9.99 5.14
CA SER A 330 -14.90 11.10 4.31
C SER A 330 -15.11 10.88 2.81
N THR A 331 -15.10 9.61 2.36
CA THR A 331 -15.10 9.27 0.93
C THR A 331 -16.42 8.69 0.44
N GLY A 332 -17.25 8.17 1.32
CA GLY A 332 -18.44 7.38 1.00
C GLY A 332 -18.13 6.02 0.35
N ARG A 333 -16.86 5.58 0.40
CA ARG A 333 -16.39 4.31 -0.19
C ARG A 333 -16.08 3.32 0.91
N PRO A 334 -16.29 2.00 0.68
CA PRO A 334 -15.87 0.98 1.63
C PRO A 334 -14.35 0.97 1.77
N TRP A 335 -13.86 0.63 2.98
CA TRP A 335 -12.45 0.52 3.28
C TRP A 335 -11.74 -0.51 2.38
N THR A 336 -10.44 -0.35 2.17
CA THR A 336 -9.57 -1.27 1.44
C THR A 336 -8.32 -1.59 2.26
N GLN A 337 -7.73 -2.76 2.04
CA GLN A 337 -6.53 -3.19 2.79
C GLN A 337 -5.31 -2.25 2.63
N PRO A 338 -5.06 -1.62 1.46
CA PRO A 338 -3.98 -0.64 1.28
C PRO A 338 -3.99 0.52 2.27
N ILE A 339 -5.13 0.93 2.82
CA ILE A 339 -5.24 2.05 3.77
C ILE A 339 -4.25 1.91 4.93
N GLY A 340 -4.21 0.73 5.57
CA GLY A 340 -3.32 0.49 6.70
C GLY A 340 -1.84 0.58 6.33
N PHE A 341 -1.47 0.02 5.18
CA PHE A 341 -0.08 -0.01 4.74
C PHE A 341 0.40 1.34 4.21
N GLN A 342 -0.44 2.09 3.52
CA GLN A 342 -0.12 3.48 3.13
C GLN A 342 0.06 4.36 4.37
N HIS A 343 -0.81 4.22 5.37
CA HIS A 343 -0.65 4.93 6.64
C HIS A 343 0.65 4.52 7.35
N ALA A 344 0.92 3.21 7.47
CA ALA A 344 2.13 2.67 8.09
C ALA A 344 3.41 3.17 7.41
N LEU A 345 3.40 3.26 6.09
CA LEU A 345 4.54 3.74 5.32
C LEU A 345 4.97 5.14 5.75
N PHE A 346 4.00 6.06 5.93
CA PHE A 346 4.27 7.41 6.38
C PHE A 346 4.56 7.51 7.87
N GLU A 347 3.83 6.77 8.73
CA GLU A 347 4.11 6.84 10.17
C GLU A 347 5.52 6.33 10.53
N VAL A 348 5.99 5.27 9.86
CA VAL A 348 7.36 4.76 10.01
C VAL A 348 8.38 5.77 9.47
N ALA A 349 8.13 6.36 8.30
CA ALA A 349 8.99 7.39 7.72
C ALA A 349 9.13 8.61 8.65
N ILE A 350 8.02 9.07 9.23
CA ILE A 350 8.01 10.20 10.16
C ILE A 350 8.73 9.86 11.47
N ASP A 351 8.55 8.66 12.00
CA ASP A 351 9.28 8.18 13.19
C ASP A 351 10.79 8.16 12.94
N VAL A 352 11.21 7.65 11.79
CA VAL A 352 12.62 7.64 11.35
C VAL A 352 13.18 9.08 11.33
N LEU A 353 12.48 10.01 10.71
CA LEU A 353 12.92 11.42 10.63
C LEU A 353 12.97 12.09 12.02
N LYS A 354 12.10 11.73 12.94
CA LYS A 354 12.15 12.23 14.33
C LYS A 354 13.37 11.71 15.12
N ARG A 355 13.85 10.49 14.80
CA ARG A 355 14.95 9.82 15.51
C ARG A 355 16.32 10.02 14.88
N ALA A 356 16.40 10.39 13.60
CA ALA A 356 17.67 10.65 12.93
C ALA A 356 18.48 11.73 13.65
N LYS A 357 19.78 11.50 13.86
CA LYS A 357 20.65 12.46 14.58
C LYS A 357 20.90 13.74 13.79
N ASN A 358 20.99 13.63 12.47
CA ASN A 358 21.19 14.74 11.55
C ASN A 358 20.35 14.51 10.28
N LEU A 359 19.30 15.31 10.10
CA LEU A 359 18.41 15.23 8.93
C LEU A 359 19.06 15.73 7.62
N GLY A 360 20.18 16.43 7.68
CA GLY A 360 20.95 16.85 6.50
C GLY A 360 21.88 15.78 5.94
N GLU A 361 21.97 14.60 6.59
CA GLU A 361 22.88 13.53 6.21
C GLU A 361 22.11 12.22 5.94
N PRO A 362 22.06 11.72 4.70
CA PRO A 362 21.37 10.47 4.37
C PRO A 362 21.80 9.29 5.23
N ALA A 363 23.07 9.18 5.59
CA ALA A 363 23.58 8.13 6.46
C ALA A 363 22.93 8.16 7.86
N SER A 364 22.65 9.34 8.39
CA SER A 364 21.98 9.47 9.70
C SER A 364 20.51 9.05 9.65
N ILE A 365 19.82 9.32 8.54
CA ILE A 365 18.46 8.83 8.30
C ILE A 365 18.48 7.31 8.16
N LEU A 366 19.46 6.76 7.43
CA LEU A 366 19.67 5.32 7.28
C LEU A 366 19.90 4.63 8.65
N GLU A 367 20.75 5.19 9.51
CA GLU A 367 20.95 4.68 10.88
C GLU A 367 19.62 4.60 11.65
N ALA A 368 18.78 5.63 11.51
CA ALA A 368 17.47 5.65 12.16
C ALA A 368 16.51 4.61 11.57
N ILE A 369 16.57 4.31 10.24
CA ILE A 369 15.82 3.22 9.63
C ILE A 369 16.28 1.89 10.24
N VAL A 370 17.57 1.60 10.23
CA VAL A 370 18.13 0.35 10.79
C VAL A 370 17.73 0.12 12.24
N ALA A 371 17.67 1.18 13.03
CA ALA A 371 17.31 1.15 14.45
C ALA A 371 15.79 1.14 14.72
N THR A 372 14.95 1.01 13.67
CA THR A 372 13.49 1.03 13.85
C THR A 372 13.01 -0.18 14.67
N ASP A 373 12.22 0.13 15.70
CA ASP A 373 11.39 -0.80 16.47
C ASP A 373 10.10 -0.04 16.78
N TYR A 374 9.13 -0.11 15.85
CA TYR A 374 8.00 0.81 15.83
C TYR A 374 6.66 0.06 15.80
N PRO A 375 5.74 0.35 16.75
CA PRO A 375 4.40 -0.22 16.76
C PRO A 375 3.52 0.51 15.74
N SER A 376 3.44 -0.02 14.52
CA SER A 376 2.63 0.57 13.46
C SER A 376 1.20 0.04 13.43
N ILE A 377 0.35 0.70 12.65
CA ILE A 377 -1.05 0.27 12.45
C ILE A 377 -1.18 -1.07 11.72
N VAL A 378 -0.10 -1.58 11.13
CA VAL A 378 -0.05 -2.92 10.49
C VAL A 378 0.70 -3.95 11.34
N GLY A 379 1.05 -3.59 12.57
CA GLY A 379 1.84 -4.39 13.49
C GLY A 379 3.25 -3.82 13.70
N PRO A 380 4.08 -4.49 14.51
CA PRO A 380 5.41 -4.01 14.81
C PRO A 380 6.32 -4.09 13.57
N ILE A 381 7.04 -3.01 13.28
CA ILE A 381 8.04 -2.92 12.22
C ILE A 381 9.43 -2.89 12.84
N LYS A 382 10.23 -3.93 12.54
CA LYS A 382 11.59 -4.07 13.06
C LYS A 382 12.46 -4.84 12.09
N TRP A 383 13.56 -4.25 11.64
CA TRP A 383 14.52 -4.92 10.79
C TRP A 383 15.55 -5.69 11.63
N SER A 384 15.14 -6.90 12.05
CA SER A 384 15.94 -7.78 12.93
C SER A 384 16.95 -8.67 12.19
N GLY A 385 17.05 -8.52 10.86
CA GLY A 385 17.86 -9.40 9.99
C GLY A 385 17.16 -10.69 9.58
N LYS A 386 15.91 -10.89 9.96
CA LYS A 386 15.06 -12.03 9.55
C LYS A 386 13.78 -11.54 8.89
N PRO A 387 13.36 -12.16 7.74
CA PRO A 387 13.98 -13.30 7.04
C PRO A 387 15.32 -12.97 6.38
N VAL A 388 15.54 -11.68 6.01
CA VAL A 388 16.78 -11.12 5.49
C VAL A 388 17.00 -9.72 6.08
N LYS A 389 18.19 -9.16 5.96
CA LYS A 389 18.64 -7.92 6.64
C LYS A 389 17.67 -6.73 6.46
N ASN A 390 17.10 -6.55 5.26
CA ASN A 390 16.33 -5.35 4.90
C ASN A 390 14.81 -5.58 4.93
N VAL A 391 14.34 -6.68 5.49
CA VAL A 391 12.93 -7.03 5.50
C VAL A 391 12.40 -7.15 6.92
N SER A 392 11.26 -6.51 7.17
CA SER A 392 10.43 -6.72 8.36
C SER A 392 9.11 -7.37 7.94
N LYS A 393 8.78 -8.52 8.53
CA LYS A 393 7.52 -9.22 8.20
C LYS A 393 6.36 -8.62 8.98
N THR A 394 5.22 -8.53 8.32
CA THR A 394 3.94 -8.14 8.92
C THR A 394 3.00 -9.35 9.02
N PRO A 395 2.04 -9.36 9.96
CA PRO A 395 1.08 -10.45 10.07
C PRO A 395 0.13 -10.50 8.86
N MET A 396 -0.37 -11.71 8.59
CA MET A 396 -1.38 -11.96 7.56
C MET A 396 -2.34 -13.06 8.03
N VAL A 397 -3.58 -12.92 7.63
CA VAL A 397 -4.66 -13.91 7.81
C VAL A 397 -5.37 -14.13 6.48
N ALA A 398 -6.35 -15.01 6.42
CA ALA A 398 -7.19 -15.17 5.23
C ALA A 398 -8.67 -15.04 5.54
N GLY A 399 -9.43 -14.62 4.55
CA GLY A 399 -10.86 -14.42 4.69
C GLY A 399 -11.63 -14.74 3.42
N GLN A 400 -12.94 -14.63 3.58
CA GLN A 400 -13.90 -14.93 2.54
C GLN A 400 -14.93 -13.82 2.42
N TRP A 401 -15.22 -13.42 1.20
CA TRP A 401 -16.28 -12.47 0.89
C TRP A 401 -17.65 -13.10 1.12
N ARG A 402 -18.48 -12.41 1.86
CA ARG A 402 -19.85 -12.80 2.19
C ARG A 402 -20.81 -11.79 1.65
N LYS A 403 -21.78 -12.22 0.87
CA LYS A 403 -22.88 -11.35 0.45
C LYS A 403 -23.71 -10.92 1.66
N ARG A 404 -24.01 -9.62 1.75
CA ARG A 404 -24.89 -8.98 2.73
C ARG A 404 -25.98 -8.22 1.99
N ASP A 405 -26.96 -7.71 2.73
CA ASP A 405 -28.06 -6.93 2.15
C ASP A 405 -27.55 -5.70 1.39
N ASN A 406 -26.50 -5.05 1.89
CA ASN A 406 -25.92 -3.83 1.35
C ASN A 406 -24.54 -4.05 0.68
N GLY A 407 -24.28 -5.21 0.05
CA GLY A 407 -23.02 -5.46 -0.65
C GLY A 407 -22.28 -6.70 -0.17
N PHE A 408 -20.98 -6.58 0.05
CA PHE A 408 -20.11 -7.68 0.48
C PHE A 408 -19.31 -7.29 1.72
N GLU A 409 -19.12 -8.25 2.60
CA GLU A 409 -18.24 -8.16 3.77
C GLU A 409 -17.09 -9.17 3.65
N LEU A 410 -15.88 -8.74 3.95
CA LEU A 410 -14.72 -9.63 4.04
C LEU A 410 -14.59 -10.14 5.48
N VAL A 411 -14.83 -11.45 5.67
CA VAL A 411 -14.85 -12.12 6.97
C VAL A 411 -13.57 -12.93 7.14
N ILE A 412 -12.84 -12.72 8.23
CA ILE A 412 -11.63 -13.49 8.55
C ILE A 412 -12.03 -14.94 8.87
N CYS A 413 -11.45 -15.89 8.12
CA CYS A 413 -11.78 -17.33 8.24
C CYS A 413 -10.58 -18.19 8.66
N GLU A 414 -9.36 -17.65 8.68
CA GLU A 414 -8.13 -18.36 9.02
C GLU A 414 -7.15 -17.41 9.71
N ASP A 415 -6.63 -17.79 10.88
CA ASP A 415 -5.74 -16.97 11.69
C ASP A 415 -4.50 -17.71 12.25
N THR A 416 -4.20 -18.91 11.74
CA THR A 416 -3.12 -19.75 12.28
C THR A 416 -1.75 -19.08 12.23
N THR A 417 -1.49 -18.29 11.18
CA THR A 417 -0.22 -17.58 11.00
C THR A 417 -0.12 -16.28 11.81
N ALA A 418 -1.24 -15.74 12.27
CA ALA A 418 -1.34 -14.52 13.07
C ALA A 418 -2.46 -14.61 14.12
N PRO A 419 -2.33 -15.44 15.15
CA PRO A 419 -3.43 -15.80 16.06
C PRO A 419 -3.91 -14.66 16.97
N ASN A 420 -3.25 -13.52 16.96
CA ASN A 420 -3.71 -12.28 17.58
C ASN A 420 -4.78 -11.53 16.76
N ILE A 421 -4.98 -11.91 15.49
CA ILE A 421 -6.02 -11.39 14.59
C ILE A 421 -7.06 -12.49 14.44
N LYS A 422 -8.13 -12.44 15.25
CA LYS A 422 -9.04 -13.56 15.41
C LYS A 422 -9.90 -13.84 14.20
N ALA A 423 -10.00 -15.13 13.81
CA ALA A 423 -11.00 -15.61 12.87
C ALA A 423 -12.42 -15.33 13.40
N GLN A 424 -13.29 -14.89 12.49
CA GLN A 424 -14.67 -14.48 12.77
C GLN A 424 -15.69 -15.57 12.38
N ASP A 425 -15.36 -16.40 11.39
CA ASP A 425 -16.17 -17.52 10.89
C ASP A 425 -15.24 -18.56 10.25
N LYS A 426 -15.81 -19.64 9.70
CA LYS A 426 -15.09 -20.67 8.95
C LYS A 426 -15.24 -20.45 7.45
N LEU A 427 -14.28 -20.96 6.66
CA LEU A 427 -14.42 -21.03 5.21
C LEU A 427 -15.67 -21.86 4.85
N ARG A 428 -16.40 -21.40 3.83
CA ARG A 428 -17.55 -22.12 3.24
C ARG A 428 -17.23 -22.46 1.80
N LEU A 429 -17.66 -23.65 1.35
CA LEU A 429 -17.56 -24.01 -0.06
C LEU A 429 -18.45 -23.11 -0.90
N LEU A 430 -18.04 -22.87 -2.16
CA LEU A 430 -18.86 -22.16 -3.14
C LEU A 430 -20.16 -22.93 -3.40
N ASN A 431 -21.28 -22.20 -3.35
CA ASN A 431 -22.60 -22.77 -3.61
C ASN A 431 -23.04 -22.50 -5.05
N TRP A 432 -23.11 -23.53 -5.86
CA TRP A 432 -23.49 -23.45 -7.27
C TRP A 432 -24.99 -23.72 -7.52
N ASP A 433 -25.70 -24.27 -6.54
CA ASP A 433 -27.09 -24.76 -6.72
C ASP A 433 -28.15 -23.76 -6.21
N GLY A 434 -27.73 -22.56 -5.77
CA GLY A 434 -28.64 -21.50 -5.32
C GLY A 434 -29.40 -21.80 -4.00
N SER A 435 -29.16 -22.95 -3.37
CA SER A 435 -29.68 -23.25 -2.05
C SER A 435 -28.93 -22.44 -1.00
N ARG A 436 -29.55 -21.41 -0.41
CA ARG A 436 -29.02 -20.73 0.77
C ARG A 436 -28.88 -21.74 1.89
N ALA A 437 -27.65 -22.09 2.27
CA ALA A 437 -27.43 -22.71 3.56
C ALA A 437 -28.03 -21.78 4.61
N ALA A 438 -29.05 -22.24 5.33
CA ALA A 438 -29.68 -21.49 6.41
C ALA A 438 -28.57 -21.11 7.40
N SER A 439 -28.29 -19.81 7.52
CA SER A 439 -27.37 -19.29 8.51
C SER A 439 -27.98 -19.52 9.89
N ASN A 440 -27.46 -20.49 10.64
CA ASN A 440 -27.61 -20.53 12.07
C ASN A 440 -26.79 -19.36 12.67
N CYS A 441 -27.25 -18.15 12.44
CA CYS A 441 -26.82 -16.99 13.22
C CYS A 441 -27.69 -16.97 14.47
N ALA A 442 -27.15 -17.40 15.61
CA ALA A 442 -27.65 -16.98 16.90
C ALA A 442 -27.64 -15.45 16.94
N PRO A 443 -28.71 -14.79 17.40
CA PRO A 443 -28.74 -13.34 17.47
C PRO A 443 -27.66 -12.85 18.43
N ALA A 444 -26.82 -11.92 17.98
CA ALA A 444 -25.87 -11.21 18.83
C ALA A 444 -26.68 -10.51 19.94
N VAL A 445 -26.47 -10.91 21.18
CA VAL A 445 -26.97 -10.23 22.36
C VAL A 445 -26.36 -8.84 22.40
N ARG A 446 -27.15 -7.79 22.20
CA ARG A 446 -26.76 -6.42 22.47
C ARG A 446 -26.67 -6.23 23.99
N PRO A 447 -25.52 -5.77 24.51
CA PRO A 447 -25.54 -5.24 25.89
C PRO A 447 -26.21 -3.86 25.88
N TYR A 448 -27.04 -3.64 26.88
CA TYR A 448 -27.69 -2.37 27.20
C TYR A 448 -26.70 -1.28 27.53
#